data_eb430d4f63cf622b2092ee3b9b1482ec
#
_entry.id   eb430d4f63cf622b2092ee3b9b1482ec
#
_cell.length_a   1.000
_cell.length_b   1.000
_cell.length_c   1.000
_cell.angle_alpha   90.00
_cell.angle_beta   90.00
_cell.angle_gamma   90.00
#
_symmetry.space_group_name_H-M   'P 1'
#
loop_
_entity.id
_entity.type
_entity.pdbx_description
1 polymer ?
#
loop_
_entity_poly.entity_id
_entity_poly.type
_entity_poly.pdbx_seq_one_letter_code
_entity_poly.pdbx_strand_id
1 'polypeptide(L)'
;FLGIRIVRPTHRGLIEKFGKYNRFAEAGFHWIIPIIENIYLVNVTEQMVDAEPQEIITNDNLNAKVDAQVYFKVRVDEENVKNSQYNVNSYQYQIVNLARTTLRNIIGTLTLKSANSERGKINSELHKVLREETNSWGIEIVRTELKEIDPPKDVQETMNKVVKAENEKISAIDFATATETVADGARRAEIKKAEGIKQARILQAEGEAQAIQSVNEAAEKYFVGNAQILRKIEMVEKALEHNAKIVVPSNTELVNVIGDMAGILPLKMEDKK
;
A
#
# COMPACT_ATOMS: atom_id res chain seq x y z
N PHE A 1 3.11 -58.57 36.24
CA PHE A 1 3.34 -57.13 35.96
C PHE A 1 4.15 -56.86 34.68
N LEU A 2 4.86 -57.80 34.11
CA LEU A 2 5.72 -57.63 32.92
C LEU A 2 4.94 -57.45 31.59
N GLY A 3 3.64 -57.79 31.54
CA GLY A 3 2.85 -57.75 30.32
C GLY A 3 1.98 -56.52 30.13
N ILE A 4 1.93 -55.60 31.10
CA ILE A 4 1.14 -54.36 31.01
C ILE A 4 1.91 -53.28 30.28
N ARG A 5 1.31 -52.69 29.23
CA ARG A 5 1.82 -51.56 28.50
C ARG A 5 0.75 -50.45 28.39
N ILE A 6 1.12 -49.22 28.63
CA ILE A 6 0.27 -48.04 28.50
C ILE A 6 0.76 -47.24 27.29
N VAL A 7 -0.10 -47.08 26.31
CA VAL A 7 0.12 -46.26 25.14
C VAL A 7 -0.41 -44.84 25.42
N ARG A 8 0.43 -43.82 25.30
CA ARG A 8 0.03 -42.44 25.52
C ARG A 8 -0.78 -41.92 24.32
N PRO A 9 -1.63 -40.90 24.48
CA PRO A 9 -2.38 -40.28 23.36
C PRO A 9 -1.51 -39.79 22.23
N THR A 10 -0.26 -39.41 22.52
CA THR A 10 0.75 -38.95 21.56
C THR A 10 1.37 -40.07 20.73
N HIS A 11 1.07 -41.31 21.04
CA HIS A 11 1.66 -42.47 20.39
C HIS A 11 0.57 -43.46 19.95
N ARG A 12 0.91 -44.27 18.97
CA ARG A 12 0.17 -45.49 18.60
C ARG A 12 1.12 -46.67 18.66
N GLY A 13 0.61 -47.85 19.00
CA GLY A 13 1.43 -49.03 19.13
C GLY A 13 1.15 -50.03 18.00
N LEU A 14 2.21 -50.63 17.47
CA LEU A 14 2.12 -51.82 16.62
C LEU A 14 2.59 -53.01 17.47
N ILE A 15 1.69 -53.97 17.70
CA ILE A 15 2.01 -55.20 18.45
C ILE A 15 2.35 -56.27 17.45
N GLU A 16 3.57 -56.76 17.53
CA GLU A 16 4.07 -57.89 16.75
C GLU A 16 4.12 -59.14 17.59
N LYS A 17 3.76 -60.26 16.99
CA LYS A 17 3.86 -61.62 17.56
C LYS A 17 4.82 -62.44 16.71
N PHE A 18 5.92 -62.90 17.29
CA PHE A 18 6.98 -63.61 16.56
C PHE A 18 7.43 -62.89 15.27
N GLY A 19 7.59 -61.57 15.33
CA GLY A 19 8.04 -60.74 14.18
C GLY A 19 6.98 -60.50 13.09
N LYS A 20 5.72 -60.90 13.32
CA LYS A 20 4.58 -60.59 12.42
C LYS A 20 3.66 -59.59 13.09
N TYR A 21 3.17 -58.61 12.32
CA TYR A 21 2.11 -57.73 12.78
C TYR A 21 0.89 -58.55 13.26
N ASN A 22 0.43 -58.28 14.46
CA ASN A 22 -0.70 -58.95 15.08
C ASN A 22 -1.90 -58.05 15.30
N ARG A 23 -1.71 -56.88 15.95
CA ARG A 23 -2.80 -55.95 16.24
C ARG A 23 -2.29 -54.53 16.47
N PHE A 24 -3.20 -53.57 16.26
CA PHE A 24 -2.97 -52.14 16.52
C PHE A 24 -3.31 -51.84 17.99
N ALA A 25 -2.54 -50.98 18.60
CA ALA A 25 -2.74 -50.51 19.96
C ALA A 25 -3.00 -48.99 19.95
N GLU A 26 -4.25 -48.61 20.21
CA GLU A 26 -4.65 -47.22 20.42
C GLU A 26 -4.11 -46.69 21.77
N ALA A 27 -4.38 -45.41 22.05
CA ALA A 27 -4.05 -44.86 23.36
C ALA A 27 -4.85 -45.54 24.47
N GLY A 28 -4.17 -45.97 25.50
CA GLY A 28 -4.80 -46.64 26.62
C GLY A 28 -3.99 -47.82 27.16
N PHE A 29 -4.70 -48.70 27.82
CA PHE A 29 -4.15 -49.91 28.47
C PHE A 29 -4.14 -51.09 27.49
N HIS A 30 -2.98 -51.76 27.37
CA HIS A 30 -2.80 -52.95 26.54
C HIS A 30 -2.07 -54.04 27.33
N TRP A 31 -2.54 -55.26 27.17
CA TRP A 31 -1.89 -56.46 27.68
C TRP A 31 -1.10 -57.13 26.55
N ILE A 32 0.17 -57.31 26.73
CA ILE A 32 1.05 -58.05 25.82
C ILE A 32 1.63 -59.28 26.52
N ILE A 33 1.89 -60.33 25.76
CA ILE A 33 2.53 -61.53 26.26
C ILE A 33 4.04 -61.34 26.20
N PRO A 34 4.74 -61.16 27.36
CA PRO A 34 6.19 -60.93 27.35
C PRO A 34 6.89 -62.09 26.60
N ILE A 35 8.02 -61.76 25.94
CA ILE A 35 8.85 -62.69 25.16
C ILE A 35 8.25 -63.04 23.78
N ILE A 36 6.92 -63.14 23.65
CA ILE A 36 6.25 -63.52 22.41
C ILE A 36 5.78 -62.29 21.61
N GLU A 37 5.30 -61.29 22.32
CA GLU A 37 4.78 -60.05 21.72
C GLU A 37 5.70 -58.87 22.04
N ASN A 38 5.99 -58.09 21.03
CA ASN A 38 6.68 -56.79 21.14
C ASN A 38 5.77 -55.68 20.71
N ILE A 39 5.89 -54.49 21.35
CA ILE A 39 5.18 -53.30 20.98
C ILE A 39 6.15 -52.22 20.49
N TYR A 40 5.91 -51.73 19.28
CA TYR A 40 6.62 -50.59 18.71
C TYR A 40 5.74 -49.35 18.82
N LEU A 41 6.24 -48.33 19.52
CA LEU A 41 5.52 -47.08 19.71
C LEU A 41 5.92 -46.05 18.64
N VAL A 42 4.93 -45.61 17.89
CA VAL A 42 5.07 -44.58 16.84
C VAL A 42 4.51 -43.27 17.34
N ASN A 43 5.30 -42.22 17.29
CA ASN A 43 4.86 -40.88 17.64
C ASN A 43 3.98 -40.32 16.52
N VAL A 44 2.73 -39.95 16.84
CA VAL A 44 1.75 -39.40 15.89
C VAL A 44 1.56 -37.87 16.03
N THR A 45 2.32 -37.24 16.92
CA THR A 45 2.32 -35.77 17.03
C THR A 45 3.12 -35.13 15.91
N GLU A 46 2.96 -33.86 15.73
CA GLU A 46 3.78 -33.08 14.80
C GLU A 46 5.26 -33.13 15.23
N GLN A 47 6.09 -33.48 14.29
CA GLN A 47 7.55 -33.56 14.43
C GLN A 47 8.20 -32.69 13.38
N MET A 48 9.40 -32.22 13.64
CA MET A 48 10.19 -31.41 12.72
C MET A 48 11.49 -32.13 12.40
N VAL A 49 11.87 -32.11 11.13
CA VAL A 49 13.21 -32.50 10.68
C VAL A 49 13.86 -31.31 9.96
N ASP A 50 15.13 -31.15 10.20
CA ASP A 50 15.96 -30.13 9.57
C ASP A 50 16.71 -30.76 8.38
N ALA A 51 16.50 -30.20 7.19
CA ALA A 51 17.31 -30.54 6.03
C ALA A 51 18.59 -29.72 6.13
N GLU A 52 19.69 -30.39 6.52
CA GLU A 52 20.99 -29.75 6.66
C GLU A 52 21.36 -28.85 5.49
N PRO A 53 22.02 -27.71 5.75
CA PRO A 53 22.43 -26.78 4.71
C PRO A 53 23.25 -27.45 3.62
N GLN A 54 22.87 -27.20 2.36
CA GLN A 54 23.56 -27.71 1.18
C GLN A 54 23.86 -26.59 0.20
N GLU A 55 24.96 -26.72 -0.51
CA GLU A 55 25.29 -25.83 -1.62
C GLU A 55 24.54 -26.24 -2.89
N ILE A 56 23.89 -25.28 -3.50
CA ILE A 56 23.09 -25.44 -4.72
C ILE A 56 23.53 -24.37 -5.72
N ILE A 57 23.68 -24.77 -6.98
CA ILE A 57 23.95 -23.85 -8.08
C ILE A 57 22.61 -23.42 -8.66
N THR A 58 22.35 -22.12 -8.67
CA THR A 58 21.15 -21.50 -9.25
C THR A 58 21.25 -21.42 -10.78
N ASN A 59 20.14 -21.09 -11.46
CA ASN A 59 20.10 -20.98 -12.92
C ASN A 59 21.04 -19.90 -13.49
N ASP A 60 21.37 -18.89 -12.70
CA ASP A 60 22.35 -17.83 -13.03
C ASP A 60 23.79 -18.19 -12.66
N ASN A 61 24.08 -19.48 -12.44
CA ASN A 61 25.38 -20.05 -12.08
C ASN A 61 26.01 -19.48 -10.80
N LEU A 62 25.18 -19.03 -9.87
CA LEU A 62 25.64 -18.59 -8.57
C LEU A 62 25.45 -19.72 -7.52
N ASN A 63 26.45 -19.89 -6.66
CA ASN A 63 26.32 -20.81 -5.54
C ASN A 63 25.49 -20.18 -4.42
N ALA A 64 24.57 -20.95 -3.84
CA ALA A 64 23.84 -20.56 -2.66
C ALA A 64 23.81 -21.72 -1.66
N LYS A 65 24.03 -21.42 -0.40
CA LYS A 65 23.83 -22.34 0.69
C LYS A 65 22.38 -22.24 1.16
N VAL A 66 21.67 -23.37 1.12
CA VAL A 66 20.24 -23.40 1.35
C VAL A 66 19.90 -24.49 2.36
N ASP A 67 19.03 -24.18 3.30
CA ASP A 67 18.46 -25.12 4.26
C ASP A 67 16.94 -24.96 4.38
N ALA A 68 16.28 -26.01 4.84
CA ALA A 68 14.85 -25.99 5.05
C ALA A 68 14.42 -26.89 6.23
N GLN A 69 13.27 -26.60 6.77
CA GLN A 69 12.62 -27.40 7.80
C GLN A 69 11.33 -27.99 7.26
N VAL A 70 11.12 -29.26 7.60
CA VAL A 70 9.91 -29.99 7.24
C VAL A 70 9.19 -30.43 8.51
N TYR A 71 7.95 -29.99 8.62
CA TYR A 71 7.05 -30.37 9.70
C TYR A 71 6.10 -31.45 9.19
N PHE A 72 6.04 -32.55 9.89
CA PHE A 72 5.26 -33.71 9.50
C PHE A 72 4.66 -34.42 10.71
N LYS A 73 3.68 -35.24 10.48
CA LYS A 73 3.10 -36.15 11.46
C LYS A 73 2.74 -37.47 10.80
N VAL A 74 2.76 -38.56 11.58
CA VAL A 74 2.21 -39.82 11.15
C VAL A 74 0.71 -39.77 11.35
N ARG A 75 -0.07 -40.20 10.33
CA ARG A 75 -1.52 -40.29 10.44
C ARG A 75 -1.91 -41.34 11.46
N VAL A 76 -2.95 -41.10 12.24
CA VAL A 76 -3.32 -41.91 13.42
C VAL A 76 -3.96 -43.25 13.11
N ASP A 77 -4.35 -43.49 11.86
CA ASP A 77 -5.03 -44.70 11.41
C ASP A 77 -4.08 -45.91 11.43
N GLU A 78 -4.63 -47.11 11.70
CA GLU A 78 -3.87 -48.34 11.75
C GLU A 78 -3.02 -48.58 10.50
N GLU A 79 -3.62 -48.43 9.32
CA GLU A 79 -2.95 -48.63 8.04
C GLU A 79 -1.77 -47.65 7.84
N ASN A 80 -1.98 -46.38 8.14
CA ASN A 80 -0.96 -45.36 7.99
C ASN A 80 0.19 -45.52 8.99
N VAL A 81 -0.11 -45.82 10.24
CA VAL A 81 0.92 -46.13 11.25
C VAL A 81 1.72 -47.40 10.86
N LYS A 82 1.09 -48.38 10.31
CA LYS A 82 1.73 -49.58 9.80
C LYS A 82 2.64 -49.27 8.62
N ASN A 83 2.16 -48.48 7.66
CA ASN A 83 2.94 -48.06 6.50
C ASN A 83 4.17 -47.26 6.87
N SER A 84 4.09 -46.40 7.90
CA SER A 84 5.23 -45.63 8.38
C SER A 84 6.39 -46.44 8.96
N GLN A 85 6.10 -47.70 9.38
CA GLN A 85 7.10 -48.58 9.99
C GLN A 85 7.55 -49.71 9.04
N TYR A 86 6.67 -50.20 8.16
CA TYR A 86 6.97 -51.37 7.33
C TYR A 86 7.27 -50.99 5.86
N ASN A 87 6.71 -49.92 5.34
CA ASN A 87 6.93 -49.52 3.94
C ASN A 87 8.16 -48.66 3.74
N VAL A 88 8.66 -48.03 4.81
CA VAL A 88 9.81 -47.11 4.73
C VAL A 88 10.77 -47.35 5.91
N ASN A 89 12.05 -47.43 5.61
CA ASN A 89 13.05 -47.51 6.65
C ASN A 89 13.52 -46.09 7.05
N SER A 90 13.37 -45.77 8.34
CA SER A 90 13.77 -44.43 8.87
C SER A 90 13.14 -43.27 8.09
N TYR A 91 11.82 -43.17 8.09
CA TYR A 91 11.08 -42.17 7.33
C TYR A 91 11.57 -40.74 7.56
N GLN A 92 12.06 -40.41 8.76
CA GLN A 92 12.64 -39.11 9.07
C GLN A 92 13.85 -38.79 8.16
N TYR A 93 14.78 -39.74 8.03
CA TYR A 93 15.94 -39.63 7.16
C TYR A 93 15.56 -39.54 5.69
N GLN A 94 14.55 -40.32 5.27
CA GLN A 94 14.05 -40.28 3.90
C GLN A 94 13.42 -38.94 3.56
N ILE A 95 12.63 -38.34 4.49
CA ILE A 95 12.05 -37.01 4.31
C ILE A 95 13.15 -35.95 4.13
N VAL A 96 14.21 -36.00 4.94
CA VAL A 96 15.34 -35.07 4.82
C VAL A 96 16.00 -35.18 3.45
N ASN A 97 16.30 -36.39 2.98
CA ASN A 97 16.94 -36.58 1.68
C ASN A 97 16.03 -36.17 0.51
N LEU A 98 14.74 -36.46 0.62
CA LEU A 98 13.75 -36.05 -0.38
C LEU A 98 13.62 -34.53 -0.43
N ALA A 99 13.56 -33.88 0.74
CA ALA A 99 13.53 -32.41 0.83
C ALA A 99 14.78 -31.78 0.20
N ARG A 100 15.97 -32.29 0.50
CA ARG A 100 17.25 -31.81 -0.07
C ARG A 100 17.26 -31.95 -1.59
N THR A 101 16.85 -33.09 -2.13
CA THR A 101 16.83 -33.32 -3.58
C THR A 101 15.81 -32.43 -4.28
N THR A 102 14.62 -32.30 -3.70
CA THR A 102 13.57 -31.44 -4.25
C THR A 102 13.96 -29.98 -4.21
N LEU A 103 14.54 -29.50 -3.10
CA LEU A 103 15.08 -28.12 -3.01
C LEU A 103 16.11 -27.85 -4.08
N ARG A 104 17.05 -28.80 -4.31
CA ARG A 104 18.06 -28.64 -5.36
C ARG A 104 17.42 -28.47 -6.74
N ASN A 105 16.39 -29.26 -7.03
CA ASN A 105 15.69 -29.18 -8.29
C ASN A 105 14.94 -27.87 -8.45
N ILE A 106 14.20 -27.41 -7.44
CA ILE A 106 13.44 -26.17 -7.49
C ILE A 106 14.37 -24.97 -7.63
N ILE A 107 15.37 -24.85 -6.76
CA ILE A 107 16.28 -23.70 -6.73
C ILE A 107 17.20 -23.68 -7.96
N GLY A 108 17.61 -24.84 -8.47
CA GLY A 108 18.39 -24.94 -9.70
C GLY A 108 17.68 -24.39 -10.95
N THR A 109 16.37 -24.25 -10.94
CA THR A 109 15.60 -23.63 -12.03
C THR A 109 15.39 -22.12 -11.86
N LEU A 110 15.70 -21.57 -10.68
CA LEU A 110 15.49 -20.18 -10.35
C LEU A 110 16.80 -19.38 -10.34
N THR A 111 16.71 -18.09 -10.61
CA THR A 111 17.81 -17.17 -10.31
C THR A 111 17.90 -16.91 -8.82
N LEU A 112 19.07 -16.53 -8.32
CA LEU A 112 19.26 -16.23 -6.90
C LEU A 112 18.33 -15.12 -6.40
N LYS A 113 18.09 -14.09 -7.23
CA LYS A 113 17.14 -13.01 -6.94
C LYS A 113 15.71 -13.54 -6.81
N SER A 114 15.27 -14.38 -7.76
CA SER A 114 13.92 -14.99 -7.72
C SER A 114 13.77 -15.96 -6.56
N ALA A 115 14.78 -16.77 -6.28
CA ALA A 115 14.76 -17.70 -5.14
C ALA A 115 14.58 -16.96 -3.80
N ASN A 116 15.20 -15.81 -3.64
CA ASN A 116 15.06 -15.00 -2.42
C ASN A 116 13.72 -14.26 -2.34
N SER A 117 13.13 -13.83 -3.46
CA SER A 117 11.84 -13.10 -3.49
C SER A 117 10.61 -14.02 -3.51
N GLU A 118 10.73 -15.24 -4.06
CA GLU A 118 9.62 -16.18 -4.25
C GLU A 118 9.63 -17.35 -3.26
N ARG A 119 10.10 -17.13 -2.03
CA ARG A 119 10.16 -18.19 -0.98
C ARG A 119 8.82 -18.91 -0.75
N GLY A 120 7.72 -18.18 -0.83
CA GLY A 120 6.38 -18.79 -0.68
C GLY A 120 6.06 -19.81 -1.77
N LYS A 121 6.48 -19.56 -3.01
CA LYS A 121 6.31 -20.48 -4.13
C LYS A 121 7.20 -21.73 -3.97
N ILE A 122 8.46 -21.53 -3.56
CA ILE A 122 9.38 -22.63 -3.26
C ILE A 122 8.82 -23.54 -2.17
N ASN A 123 8.33 -22.95 -1.05
CA ASN A 123 7.71 -23.71 0.04
C ASN A 123 6.48 -24.48 -0.44
N SER A 124 5.62 -23.87 -1.24
CA SER A 124 4.41 -24.53 -1.78
C SER A 124 4.75 -25.71 -2.70
N GLU A 125 5.75 -25.54 -3.56
CA GLU A 125 6.18 -26.60 -4.48
C GLU A 125 6.90 -27.73 -3.75
N LEU A 126 7.77 -27.40 -2.79
CA LEU A 126 8.40 -28.37 -1.90
C LEU A 126 7.35 -29.17 -1.12
N HIS A 127 6.39 -28.49 -0.51
CA HIS A 127 5.29 -29.11 0.21
C HIS A 127 4.49 -30.10 -0.67
N LYS A 128 4.18 -29.67 -1.90
CA LYS A 128 3.42 -30.50 -2.86
C LYS A 128 4.15 -31.80 -3.18
N VAL A 129 5.43 -31.70 -3.58
CA VAL A 129 6.23 -32.88 -3.92
C VAL A 129 6.42 -33.82 -2.72
N LEU A 130 6.79 -33.25 -1.58
CA LEU A 130 6.94 -34.06 -0.35
C LEU A 130 5.65 -34.77 0.03
N ARG A 131 4.51 -34.08 -0.04
CA ARG A 131 3.20 -34.65 0.29
C ARG A 131 2.82 -35.82 -0.64
N GLU A 132 3.08 -35.69 -1.94
CA GLU A 132 2.80 -36.74 -2.91
C GLU A 132 3.63 -37.97 -2.63
N GLU A 133 4.94 -37.84 -2.41
CA GLU A 133 5.84 -38.95 -2.15
C GLU A 133 5.63 -39.63 -0.79
N THR A 134 5.39 -38.84 0.27
CA THR A 134 5.22 -39.40 1.63
C THR A 134 3.83 -39.98 1.91
N ASN A 135 2.88 -39.76 1.00
CA ASN A 135 1.52 -40.25 1.18
C ASN A 135 1.47 -41.78 1.27
N SER A 136 2.27 -42.49 0.49
CA SER A 136 2.38 -43.96 0.52
C SER A 136 3.01 -44.49 1.82
N TRP A 137 3.69 -43.66 2.58
CA TRP A 137 4.30 -43.99 3.88
C TRP A 137 3.37 -43.73 5.05
N GLY A 138 2.15 -43.26 4.82
CA GLY A 138 1.21 -42.89 5.87
C GLY A 138 1.58 -41.62 6.63
N ILE A 139 2.43 -40.80 6.05
CA ILE A 139 2.92 -39.55 6.64
C ILE A 139 2.22 -38.36 5.99
N GLU A 140 1.83 -37.40 6.81
CA GLU A 140 1.27 -36.13 6.38
C GLU A 140 2.30 -35.02 6.58
N ILE A 141 2.68 -34.35 5.51
CA ILE A 141 3.49 -33.12 5.61
C ILE A 141 2.55 -31.99 6.02
N VAL A 142 2.81 -31.36 7.15
CA VAL A 142 2.00 -30.27 7.70
C VAL A 142 2.37 -28.96 7.03
N ARG A 143 3.67 -28.66 7.00
CA ARG A 143 4.24 -27.48 6.34
C ARG A 143 5.72 -27.67 6.05
N THR A 144 6.21 -26.87 5.14
CA THR A 144 7.64 -26.75 4.80
C THR A 144 8.06 -25.31 4.90
N GLU A 145 9.25 -25.06 5.44
CA GLU A 145 9.78 -23.70 5.64
C GLU A 145 11.22 -23.66 5.13
N LEU A 146 11.45 -22.79 4.17
CA LEU A 146 12.79 -22.45 3.72
C LEU A 146 13.40 -21.48 4.75
N LYS A 147 14.51 -21.85 5.39
CA LYS A 147 15.15 -21.05 6.42
C LYS A 147 15.98 -19.92 5.81
N GLU A 148 17.06 -20.28 5.15
CA GLU A 148 18.03 -19.32 4.64
C GLU A 148 18.47 -19.67 3.23
N ILE A 149 18.77 -18.62 2.45
CA ILE A 149 19.44 -18.71 1.15
C ILE A 149 20.62 -17.78 1.24
N ASP A 150 21.80 -18.35 1.45
CA ASP A 150 23.02 -17.61 1.75
C ASP A 150 23.97 -17.69 0.56
N PRO A 151 24.14 -16.62 -0.24
CA PRO A 151 25.13 -16.58 -1.29
C PRO A 151 26.54 -16.40 -0.71
N PRO A 152 27.60 -16.78 -1.44
CA PRO A 152 28.97 -16.45 -1.08
C PRO A 152 29.16 -14.95 -0.89
N LYS A 153 30.06 -14.55 0.00
CA LYS A 153 30.26 -13.14 0.39
C LYS A 153 30.59 -12.21 -0.79
N ASP A 154 31.40 -12.68 -1.71
CA ASP A 154 31.79 -11.96 -2.94
C ASP A 154 30.59 -11.68 -3.85
N VAL A 155 29.69 -12.66 -3.99
CA VAL A 155 28.44 -12.52 -4.72
C VAL A 155 27.49 -11.56 -4.00
N GLN A 156 27.37 -11.68 -2.69
CA GLN A 156 26.55 -10.81 -1.86
C GLN A 156 27.00 -9.34 -1.95
N GLU A 157 28.31 -9.08 -1.87
CA GLU A 157 28.85 -7.73 -2.04
C GLU A 157 28.58 -7.16 -3.43
N THR A 158 28.73 -7.98 -4.47
CA THR A 158 28.43 -7.56 -5.84
C THR A 158 26.95 -7.30 -6.06
N MET A 159 26.08 -8.17 -5.56
CA MET A 159 24.62 -7.95 -5.58
C MET A 159 24.21 -6.68 -4.84
N ASN A 160 24.78 -6.43 -3.68
CA ASN A 160 24.51 -5.20 -2.92
C ASN A 160 24.89 -3.94 -3.69
N LYS A 161 26.02 -3.96 -4.42
CA LYS A 161 26.43 -2.84 -5.29
C LYS A 161 25.45 -2.64 -6.44
N VAL A 162 25.02 -3.72 -7.10
CA VAL A 162 24.05 -3.67 -8.20
C VAL A 162 22.69 -3.14 -7.70
N VAL A 163 22.18 -3.69 -6.60
CA VAL A 163 20.91 -3.25 -6.00
C VAL A 163 20.99 -1.78 -5.59
N LYS A 164 22.11 -1.35 -5.00
CA LYS A 164 22.33 0.05 -4.65
C LYS A 164 22.28 0.96 -5.88
N ALA A 165 22.99 0.61 -6.95
CA ALA A 165 23.01 1.38 -8.19
C ALA A 165 21.61 1.41 -8.88
N GLU A 166 20.87 0.30 -8.85
CA GLU A 166 19.50 0.23 -9.36
C GLU A 166 18.54 1.13 -8.56
N ASN A 167 18.64 1.09 -7.23
CA ASN A 167 17.86 1.95 -6.34
C ASN A 167 18.20 3.44 -6.52
N GLU A 168 19.46 3.79 -6.66
CA GLU A 168 19.90 5.15 -6.96
C GLU A 168 19.33 5.66 -8.30
N LYS A 169 19.33 4.81 -9.34
CA LYS A 169 18.74 5.12 -10.63
C LYS A 169 17.22 5.32 -10.53
N ILE A 170 16.50 4.42 -9.86
CA ILE A 170 15.05 4.54 -9.65
C ILE A 170 14.74 5.82 -8.88
N SER A 171 15.46 6.07 -7.78
CA SER A 171 15.29 7.29 -6.97
C SER A 171 15.54 8.58 -7.77
N ALA A 172 16.52 8.58 -8.66
CA ALA A 172 16.78 9.74 -9.53
C ALA A 172 15.65 9.97 -10.55
N ILE A 173 15.09 8.89 -11.11
CA ILE A 173 13.94 8.96 -12.03
C ILE A 173 12.70 9.46 -11.28
N ASP A 174 12.42 8.90 -10.11
CA ASP A 174 11.27 9.27 -9.29
C ASP A 174 11.36 10.74 -8.85
N PHE A 175 12.55 11.19 -8.46
CA PHE A 175 12.79 12.59 -8.10
C PHE A 175 12.59 13.53 -9.28
N ALA A 176 13.08 13.18 -10.47
CA ALA A 176 12.88 13.95 -11.70
C ALA A 176 11.37 14.03 -12.05
N THR A 177 10.67 12.92 -12.01
CA THR A 177 9.23 12.84 -12.27
C THR A 177 8.41 13.64 -11.26
N ALA A 178 8.76 13.56 -9.97
CA ALA A 178 8.13 14.34 -8.92
C ALA A 178 8.34 15.84 -9.15
N THR A 179 9.57 16.27 -9.51
CA THR A 179 9.89 17.67 -9.80
C THR A 179 9.10 18.18 -11.01
N GLU A 180 9.01 17.39 -12.08
CA GLU A 180 8.20 17.73 -13.26
C GLU A 180 6.73 17.87 -12.91
N THR A 181 6.18 16.93 -12.14
CA THR A 181 4.78 16.97 -11.69
C THR A 181 4.47 18.19 -10.86
N VAL A 182 5.36 18.56 -9.94
CA VAL A 182 5.23 19.79 -9.12
C VAL A 182 5.28 21.05 -10.00
N ALA A 183 6.21 21.12 -10.94
CA ALA A 183 6.34 22.27 -11.85
C ALA A 183 5.09 22.40 -12.75
N ASP A 184 4.58 21.30 -13.30
CA ASP A 184 3.35 21.31 -14.12
C ASP A 184 2.13 21.68 -13.27
N GLY A 185 2.05 21.21 -12.03
CA GLY A 185 1.02 21.59 -11.06
C GLY A 185 1.04 23.10 -10.77
N ALA A 186 2.23 23.66 -10.52
CA ALA A 186 2.41 25.10 -10.30
C ALA A 186 2.01 25.94 -11.52
N ARG A 187 2.43 25.51 -12.71
CA ARG A 187 2.04 26.15 -13.97
C ARG A 187 0.52 26.14 -14.18
N ARG A 188 -0.15 25.01 -13.96
CA ARG A 188 -1.61 24.90 -14.07
C ARG A 188 -2.33 25.78 -13.04
N ALA A 189 -1.81 25.87 -11.82
CA ALA A 189 -2.37 26.71 -10.77
C ALA A 189 -2.29 28.20 -11.16
N GLU A 190 -1.16 28.67 -11.71
CA GLU A 190 -1.02 30.06 -12.18
C GLU A 190 -1.93 30.39 -13.37
N ILE A 191 -2.07 29.46 -14.32
CA ILE A 191 -3.00 29.64 -15.43
C ILE A 191 -4.44 29.76 -14.91
N LYS A 192 -4.87 28.88 -14.03
CA LYS A 192 -6.20 28.90 -13.42
C LYS A 192 -6.47 30.18 -12.63
N LYS A 193 -5.48 30.65 -11.89
CA LYS A 193 -5.54 31.93 -11.16
C LYS A 193 -5.70 33.12 -12.12
N ALA A 194 -4.91 33.17 -13.18
CA ALA A 194 -5.01 34.20 -14.19
C ALA A 194 -6.36 34.21 -14.94
N GLU A 195 -6.86 33.01 -15.30
CA GLU A 195 -8.18 32.84 -15.87
C GLU A 195 -9.29 33.33 -14.91
N GLY A 196 -9.20 32.96 -13.63
CA GLY A 196 -10.13 33.39 -12.57
C GLY A 196 -10.14 34.93 -12.41
N ILE A 197 -8.97 35.57 -12.40
CA ILE A 197 -8.86 37.01 -12.32
C ILE A 197 -9.44 37.69 -13.57
N LYS A 198 -9.15 37.17 -14.77
CA LYS A 198 -9.76 37.64 -16.02
C LYS A 198 -11.28 37.56 -15.97
N GLN A 199 -11.81 36.41 -15.58
CA GLN A 199 -13.27 36.20 -15.52
C GLN A 199 -13.93 37.12 -14.47
N ALA A 200 -13.29 37.29 -13.31
CA ALA A 200 -13.79 38.21 -12.28
C ALA A 200 -13.86 39.65 -12.78
N ARG A 201 -12.83 40.14 -13.50
CA ARG A 201 -12.83 41.49 -14.08
C ARG A 201 -13.90 41.65 -15.16
N ILE A 202 -14.12 40.64 -16.00
CA ILE A 202 -15.17 40.69 -17.02
C ILE A 202 -16.55 40.79 -16.35
N LEU A 203 -16.85 39.89 -15.38
CA LEU A 203 -18.12 39.90 -14.66
C LEU A 203 -18.34 41.21 -13.87
N GLN A 204 -17.28 41.80 -13.30
CA GLN A 204 -17.36 43.06 -12.62
C GLN A 204 -17.69 44.20 -13.60
N ALA A 205 -17.00 44.27 -14.76
CA ALA A 205 -17.26 45.27 -15.77
C ALA A 205 -18.68 45.13 -16.39
N GLU A 206 -19.13 43.89 -16.62
CA GLU A 206 -20.52 43.63 -17.07
C GLU A 206 -21.53 44.08 -16.02
N GLY A 207 -21.29 43.77 -14.73
CA GLY A 207 -22.13 44.19 -13.61
C GLY A 207 -22.21 45.74 -13.49
N GLU A 208 -21.06 46.42 -13.60
CA GLU A 208 -20.98 47.90 -13.60
C GLU A 208 -21.72 48.49 -14.79
N ALA A 209 -21.55 47.94 -16.02
CA ALA A 209 -22.26 48.36 -17.19
C ALA A 209 -23.79 48.21 -17.05
N GLN A 210 -24.21 47.06 -16.53
CA GLN A 210 -25.63 46.79 -16.29
C GLN A 210 -26.24 47.66 -15.19
N ALA A 211 -25.46 47.96 -14.14
CA ALA A 211 -25.84 48.91 -13.10
C ALA A 211 -26.01 50.35 -13.67
N ILE A 212 -25.07 50.82 -14.50
CA ILE A 212 -25.12 52.13 -15.15
C ILE A 212 -26.37 52.19 -16.10
N GLN A 213 -26.58 51.13 -16.88
CA GLN A 213 -27.75 51.05 -17.75
C GLN A 213 -29.06 51.13 -16.95
N SER A 214 -29.19 50.34 -15.88
CA SER A 214 -30.39 50.33 -15.02
C SER A 214 -30.63 51.72 -14.36
N VAL A 215 -29.52 52.35 -13.89
CA VAL A 215 -29.61 53.72 -13.34
C VAL A 215 -30.05 54.75 -14.38
N ASN A 216 -29.49 54.63 -15.60
CA ASN A 216 -29.85 55.55 -16.70
C ASN A 216 -31.32 55.38 -17.11
N GLU A 217 -31.78 54.16 -17.30
CA GLU A 217 -33.20 53.87 -17.62
C GLU A 217 -34.15 54.36 -16.49
N ALA A 218 -33.76 54.16 -15.23
CA ALA A 218 -34.54 54.70 -14.11
C ALA A 218 -34.51 56.23 -14.06
N ALA A 219 -33.38 56.85 -14.38
CA ALA A 219 -33.24 58.29 -14.43
C ALA A 219 -34.10 58.92 -15.57
N GLU A 220 -34.08 58.35 -16.75
CA GLU A 220 -34.94 58.81 -17.88
C GLU A 220 -36.45 58.68 -17.57
N LYS A 221 -36.83 57.64 -16.86
CA LYS A 221 -38.23 57.35 -16.53
C LYS A 221 -38.78 58.13 -15.34
N TYR A 222 -38.00 58.38 -14.34
CA TYR A 222 -38.45 58.95 -13.05
C TYR A 222 -37.78 60.26 -12.66
N PHE A 223 -36.74 60.73 -13.39
CA PHE A 223 -35.93 61.86 -13.01
C PHE A 223 -36.20 63.07 -13.89
N VAL A 224 -37.45 63.55 -13.91
CA VAL A 224 -37.91 64.68 -14.73
C VAL A 224 -38.35 65.86 -13.84
N GLY A 225 -37.94 67.05 -14.18
CA GLY A 225 -38.38 68.29 -13.52
C GLY A 225 -37.76 68.53 -12.11
N ASN A 226 -38.61 68.72 -11.10
CA ASN A 226 -38.16 69.09 -9.73
C ASN A 226 -37.28 68.04 -9.07
N ALA A 227 -37.32 66.76 -9.49
CA ALA A 227 -36.44 65.71 -8.96
C ALA A 227 -34.96 65.97 -9.33
N GLN A 228 -34.67 66.58 -10.48
CA GLN A 228 -33.28 66.93 -10.85
C GLN A 228 -32.70 68.04 -9.95
N ILE A 229 -33.53 68.97 -9.57
CA ILE A 229 -33.16 70.07 -8.68
C ILE A 229 -32.87 69.53 -7.27
N LEU A 230 -33.74 68.67 -6.75
CA LEU A 230 -33.57 68.05 -5.43
C LEU A 230 -32.25 67.26 -5.34
N ARG A 231 -31.92 66.47 -6.35
CA ARG A 231 -30.71 65.65 -6.38
C ARG A 231 -29.42 66.51 -6.51
N LYS A 232 -29.50 67.63 -7.23
CA LYS A 232 -28.39 68.60 -7.30
C LYS A 232 -28.15 69.19 -5.92
N ILE A 233 -29.18 69.52 -5.16
CA ILE A 233 -29.09 70.05 -3.80
C ILE A 233 -28.55 69.05 -2.83
N GLU A 234 -29.01 67.77 -2.82
CA GLU A 234 -28.46 66.69 -2.00
C GLU A 234 -26.99 66.42 -2.30
N MET A 235 -26.54 66.47 -3.56
CA MET A 235 -25.14 66.35 -3.93
C MET A 235 -24.30 67.46 -3.39
N VAL A 236 -24.78 68.70 -3.43
CA VAL A 236 -24.07 69.85 -2.85
C VAL A 236 -24.04 69.78 -1.32
N GLU A 237 -25.12 69.40 -0.67
CA GLU A 237 -25.19 69.16 0.77
C GLU A 237 -24.14 68.11 1.19
N LYS A 238 -24.13 66.95 0.55
CA LYS A 238 -23.18 65.89 0.81
C LYS A 238 -21.73 66.23 0.52
N ALA A 239 -21.47 67.08 -0.48
CA ALA A 239 -20.13 67.56 -0.77
C ALA A 239 -19.63 68.63 0.25
N LEU A 240 -20.58 69.41 0.82
CA LEU A 240 -20.28 70.40 1.85
C LEU A 240 -20.15 69.78 3.25
N GLU A 241 -20.79 68.64 3.53
CA GLU A 241 -20.75 67.95 4.81
C GLU A 241 -19.33 67.56 5.25
N HIS A 242 -18.45 67.32 4.31
CA HIS A 242 -17.09 66.83 4.58
C HIS A 242 -15.97 67.78 4.09
N ASN A 243 -16.28 68.94 3.43
CA ASN A 243 -15.29 69.86 2.90
C ASN A 243 -15.62 71.34 3.20
N ALA A 244 -14.70 72.00 3.86
CA ALA A 244 -14.86 73.41 4.26
C ALA A 244 -14.67 74.48 3.11
N LYS A 245 -14.19 74.06 1.92
CA LYS A 245 -14.03 74.91 0.76
C LYS A 245 -14.29 74.17 -0.54
N ILE A 246 -15.27 74.63 -1.33
CA ILE A 246 -15.50 74.19 -2.70
C ILE A 246 -15.26 75.44 -3.59
N VAL A 247 -14.30 75.35 -4.50
CA VAL A 247 -14.08 76.36 -5.52
C VAL A 247 -14.89 75.94 -6.77
N VAL A 248 -15.95 76.64 -7.04
CA VAL A 248 -16.79 76.40 -8.21
C VAL A 248 -16.57 77.48 -9.22
N PRO A 249 -16.26 77.17 -10.51
CA PRO A 249 -16.12 78.20 -11.56
C PRO A 249 -17.42 79.00 -11.73
N SER A 250 -17.32 80.27 -11.89
CA SER A 250 -18.47 81.20 -11.93
C SER A 250 -19.45 81.01 -13.09
N ASN A 251 -19.13 80.16 -14.05
CA ASN A 251 -19.97 79.85 -15.25
C ASN A 251 -20.66 78.53 -15.18
N THR A 252 -20.73 77.86 -14.03
CA THR A 252 -21.46 76.57 -13.88
C THR A 252 -22.90 76.82 -13.46
N GLU A 253 -23.82 76.04 -14.01
CA GLU A 253 -25.24 76.01 -13.60
C GLU A 253 -25.48 75.82 -12.08
N LEU A 254 -24.51 75.21 -11.35
CA LEU A 254 -24.53 75.07 -9.90
C LEU A 254 -24.47 76.41 -9.17
N VAL A 255 -23.68 77.38 -9.64
CA VAL A 255 -23.57 78.72 -9.04
C VAL A 255 -24.88 79.47 -9.19
N ASN A 256 -25.55 79.38 -10.35
CA ASN A 256 -26.85 79.96 -10.57
C ASN A 256 -27.95 79.36 -9.63
N VAL A 257 -27.95 78.05 -9.44
CA VAL A 257 -28.91 77.39 -8.52
C VAL A 257 -28.69 77.85 -7.09
N ILE A 258 -27.44 77.96 -6.63
CA ILE A 258 -27.09 78.42 -5.26
C ILE A 258 -27.39 79.92 -5.13
N GLY A 259 -27.14 80.71 -6.16
CA GLY A 259 -27.45 82.17 -6.17
C GLY A 259 -28.94 82.42 -6.08
N ASP A 260 -29.77 81.68 -6.84
CA ASP A 260 -31.20 81.83 -6.83
C ASP A 260 -31.85 81.37 -5.53
N MET A 261 -31.29 80.34 -4.86
CA MET A 261 -31.78 79.90 -3.59
C MET A 261 -31.36 80.77 -2.39
N ALA A 262 -30.17 81.37 -2.45
CA ALA A 262 -29.65 82.23 -1.39
C ALA A 262 -30.10 83.65 -1.51
N GLY A 263 -30.77 84.06 -2.56
CA GLY A 263 -31.16 85.43 -2.78
C GLY A 263 -29.96 86.38 -3.02
N ILE A 264 -28.81 85.83 -3.39
CA ILE A 264 -27.56 86.58 -3.60
C ILE A 264 -27.34 86.72 -5.10
N LEU A 265 -27.46 87.91 -5.60
CA LEU A 265 -27.14 88.24 -7.02
C LEU A 265 -25.64 87.94 -7.28
N PRO A 266 -25.29 87.30 -8.42
CA PRO A 266 -23.88 87.08 -8.75
C PRO A 266 -23.17 88.40 -9.00
N LEU A 267 -22.03 88.61 -8.35
CA LEU A 267 -21.19 89.75 -8.60
C LEU A 267 -20.68 89.68 -10.03
N LYS A 268 -21.18 90.57 -10.87
CA LYS A 268 -20.70 90.78 -12.23
C LYS A 268 -19.27 91.35 -12.15
N MET A 269 -18.27 90.52 -12.48
CA MET A 269 -16.94 91.03 -12.67
C MET A 269 -16.90 91.91 -13.94
N GLU A 270 -16.66 93.16 -13.77
CA GLU A 270 -16.38 94.06 -14.88
C GLU A 270 -15.04 93.71 -15.49
N ASP A 271 -15.03 93.37 -16.76
CA ASP A 271 -13.82 93.22 -17.57
C ASP A 271 -13.11 94.60 -17.62
N LYS A 272 -12.03 94.71 -16.88
CA LYS A 272 -11.07 95.80 -17.18
C LYS A 272 -10.18 95.34 -18.31
N LYS A 273 -10.23 96.15 -19.37
CA LYS A 273 -9.35 96.15 -20.55
C LYS A 273 -7.89 95.96 -20.19
#